data_46b5e5d4b3547e6fdb1a2acaec8922df
#
_entry.id   46b5e5d4b3547e6fdb1a2acaec8922df
#
_cell.length_a   1.000
_cell.length_b   1.000
_cell.length_c   1.000
_cell.angle_alpha   90.00
_cell.angle_beta   90.00
_cell.angle_gamma   90.00
#
_symmetry.space_group_name_H-M   'P 1'
#
loop_
_entity.id
_entity.type
_entity.pdbx_description
1 polymer ?
#
loop_
_entity_poly.entity_id
_entity_poly.type
_entity_poly.pdbx_seq_one_letter_code
_entity_poly.pdbx_strand_id
1 'polypeptide(L)'
;MSVKVKTSGKIVIILLIVGAIFAGKVFWWDKRPREAKASTSIGKVMLPDAPEASLQGNATSLQLPSAEPSVNGGTKIVWKIMAWNAQFPLMYANGGPLTTKGSLMDVAKVQVNIERQDDGNKAVADIVKFAQDYKNNPNTDGVFATFMGDGMPAFFAALVKELEPLGPEYQPIAFYPMGKSYGEDKVMAPPSWKANPQSALGGTVACVIRDGDMNILLKWAGDNGLKVNPDETTYDRNAINLIAASDFLDAPNKYITGYKEKRKIVVNGKKMSQDTTVGVDAVATWTPGDVNVAKQKGGLVAIASTREYASQMPAVTITIKKFAYDHRTDIENMIMALAQAGDQVRSFNDAKKFAGDVSAKVYNEQNGDYWLKYYNGMEDKDMQGLNVSLGGSASFNLADAANMFGLGKDGVDRYKIVYNTFGDIVSKMYPELMPTYPPYAKVVDKSFLQSVIANHPELMEGQSMKVAYASTITNEVSSKSYQIQFETGSSVIKPESYDILDEIMKSSVVAEGLSVGVYGHTDNVGDDTKNQALSEQRAVAVKNYLISKGIPENRITVKGFGASKPIADNSTAAGKAKNRRVQIVLGK
;
A
#
# COMPACT_ATOMS: atom_id res chain seq x y z
N MET A 1 46.22 -21.15 -20.08
CA MET A 1 46.57 -20.19 -18.98
C MET A 1 45.33 -19.50 -18.50
N SER A 2 44.81 -19.88 -17.34
CA SER A 2 43.66 -19.20 -16.75
C SER A 2 44.14 -18.04 -15.90
N VAL A 3 43.88 -16.82 -16.34
CA VAL A 3 44.21 -15.61 -15.55
C VAL A 3 43.21 -15.49 -14.41
N LYS A 4 43.65 -15.77 -13.18
CA LYS A 4 42.86 -15.45 -11.95
C LYS A 4 42.91 -13.96 -11.69
N VAL A 5 41.83 -13.24 -11.95
CA VAL A 5 41.69 -11.83 -11.58
C VAL A 5 41.48 -11.75 -10.07
N LYS A 6 42.38 -11.02 -9.36
CA LYS A 6 42.29 -10.78 -7.93
C LYS A 6 41.01 -9.98 -7.59
N THR A 7 40.50 -10.15 -6.39
CA THR A 7 39.24 -9.53 -5.90
C THR A 7 39.18 -8.01 -6.14
N SER A 8 40.29 -7.31 -6.00
CA SER A 8 40.43 -5.90 -6.35
C SER A 8 40.18 -5.56 -7.81
N GLY A 9 40.54 -6.46 -8.73
CA GLY A 9 40.29 -6.29 -10.16
C GLY A 9 38.82 -6.48 -10.53
N LYS A 10 38.07 -7.29 -9.78
CA LYS A 10 36.61 -7.46 -9.96
C LYS A 10 35.82 -6.24 -9.54
N ILE A 11 36.26 -5.58 -8.46
CA ILE A 11 35.64 -4.32 -7.99
C ILE A 11 35.87 -3.18 -8.99
N VAL A 12 37.07 -3.09 -9.56
CA VAL A 12 37.38 -2.10 -10.61
C VAL A 12 36.60 -2.37 -11.90
N ILE A 13 36.39 -3.62 -12.29
CA ILE A 13 35.60 -3.99 -13.47
C ILE A 13 34.10 -3.66 -13.22
N ILE A 14 33.57 -3.92 -12.04
CA ILE A 14 32.19 -3.57 -11.67
C ILE A 14 32.02 -2.04 -11.65
N LEU A 15 32.96 -1.28 -11.09
CA LEU A 15 32.93 0.18 -11.11
C LEU A 15 33.05 0.75 -12.53
N LEU A 16 33.82 0.12 -13.41
CA LEU A 16 33.91 0.53 -14.82
C LEU A 16 32.65 0.19 -15.61
N ILE A 17 31.97 -0.93 -15.32
CA ILE A 17 30.69 -1.29 -15.93
C ILE A 17 29.58 -0.35 -15.44
N VAL A 18 29.52 -0.05 -14.15
CA VAL A 18 28.59 0.93 -13.58
C VAL A 18 28.88 2.34 -14.11
N GLY A 19 30.15 2.72 -14.24
CA GLY A 19 30.56 3.99 -14.86
C GLY A 19 30.21 4.06 -16.35
N ALA A 20 30.32 2.96 -17.11
CA ALA A 20 29.95 2.90 -18.51
C ALA A 20 28.42 2.92 -18.71
N ILE A 21 27.66 2.30 -17.81
CA ILE A 21 26.18 2.36 -17.81
C ILE A 21 25.73 3.78 -17.42
N PHE A 22 26.37 4.42 -16.43
CA PHE A 22 26.11 5.79 -16.04
C PHE A 22 26.49 6.80 -17.15
N ALA A 23 27.64 6.62 -17.78
CA ALA A 23 28.08 7.43 -18.92
C ALA A 23 27.19 7.20 -20.15
N GLY A 24 26.75 5.97 -20.42
CA GLY A 24 25.78 5.64 -21.47
C GLY A 24 24.41 6.29 -21.19
N LYS A 25 23.93 6.26 -19.93
CA LYS A 25 22.69 6.91 -19.52
C LYS A 25 22.76 8.44 -19.66
N VAL A 26 23.86 9.07 -19.21
CA VAL A 26 24.10 10.52 -19.30
C VAL A 26 24.37 10.95 -20.75
N PHE A 27 25.14 10.18 -21.53
CA PHE A 27 25.53 10.58 -22.89
C PHE A 27 24.48 10.28 -23.96
N TRP A 28 23.65 9.26 -23.78
CA TRP A 28 22.67 8.84 -24.79
C TRP A 28 21.24 9.25 -24.45
N TRP A 29 20.87 9.29 -23.16
CA TRP A 29 19.52 9.68 -22.72
C TRP A 29 19.35 11.21 -22.68
N ASP A 30 20.38 11.97 -22.27
CA ASP A 30 20.34 13.42 -22.22
C ASP A 30 20.52 14.12 -23.59
N LYS A 31 20.97 13.39 -24.62
CA LYS A 31 21.12 13.94 -25.98
C LYS A 31 19.93 13.70 -26.90
N ARG A 32 18.83 13.12 -26.44
CA ARG A 32 17.60 13.19 -27.22
C ARG A 32 17.14 14.65 -27.25
N PRO A 33 16.75 15.22 -28.42
CA PRO A 33 16.17 16.55 -28.43
C PRO A 33 14.93 16.50 -27.53
N ARG A 34 15.02 17.08 -26.36
CA ARG A 34 13.84 17.48 -25.60
C ARG A 34 13.21 18.55 -26.48
N GLU A 35 12.08 18.29 -27.09
CA GLU A 35 11.21 19.37 -27.49
C GLU A 35 10.97 20.19 -26.24
N ALA A 36 11.65 21.32 -26.17
CA ALA A 36 11.36 22.34 -25.19
C ALA A 36 9.96 22.87 -25.57
N LYS A 37 8.90 22.18 -25.11
CA LYS A 37 7.61 22.82 -24.96
C LYS A 37 7.88 24.03 -24.08
N ALA A 38 7.71 25.19 -24.65
CA ALA A 38 7.80 26.48 -23.97
C ALA A 38 7.11 26.29 -22.60
N SER A 39 7.86 26.53 -21.52
CA SER A 39 7.33 26.70 -20.19
C SER A 39 6.25 27.78 -20.30
N THR A 40 5.02 27.39 -20.49
CA THR A 40 3.90 28.28 -20.26
C THR A 40 4.00 28.60 -18.77
N SER A 41 4.40 29.83 -18.46
CA SER A 41 4.31 30.35 -17.12
C SER A 41 2.87 30.12 -16.67
N ILE A 42 2.68 29.15 -15.76
CA ILE A 42 1.35 28.88 -15.20
C ILE A 42 1.09 30.06 -14.28
N GLY A 43 0.53 31.14 -14.83
CA GLY A 43 0.04 32.26 -14.04
C GLY A 43 -1.09 31.79 -13.12
N LYS A 44 -1.39 32.59 -12.11
CA LYS A 44 -2.55 32.36 -11.25
C LYS A 44 -3.83 32.42 -12.12
N VAL A 45 -4.40 31.28 -12.43
CA VAL A 45 -5.61 31.16 -13.24
C VAL A 45 -6.77 30.82 -12.33
N MET A 46 -7.83 31.63 -12.37
CA MET A 46 -9.12 31.31 -11.79
C MET A 46 -9.86 30.43 -12.81
N LEU A 47 -10.13 29.19 -12.46
CA LEU A 47 -10.93 28.28 -13.27
C LEU A 47 -12.35 28.20 -12.72
N PRO A 48 -13.36 27.99 -13.55
CA PRO A 48 -14.70 27.72 -13.08
C PRO A 48 -14.75 26.39 -12.34
N ASP A 49 -15.66 26.28 -11.38
CA ASP A 49 -15.90 25.03 -10.68
C ASP A 49 -16.29 23.94 -11.69
N ALA A 50 -15.69 22.76 -11.56
CA ALA A 50 -16.08 21.63 -12.37
C ALA A 50 -17.43 21.08 -11.87
N PRO A 51 -18.27 20.53 -12.77
CA PRO A 51 -19.53 19.92 -12.35
C PRO A 51 -19.39 18.87 -11.26
N GLU A 52 -18.28 18.13 -11.27
CA GLU A 52 -17.94 17.13 -10.26
C GLU A 52 -17.67 17.75 -8.88
N ALA A 53 -17.18 18.97 -8.82
CA ALA A 53 -16.94 19.66 -7.56
C ALA A 53 -18.23 19.89 -6.78
N SER A 54 -19.33 20.22 -7.46
CA SER A 54 -20.65 20.37 -6.85
C SER A 54 -21.22 19.04 -6.32
N LEU A 55 -20.82 17.91 -6.91
CA LEU A 55 -21.21 16.57 -6.49
C LEU A 55 -20.38 16.05 -5.32
N GLN A 56 -19.20 16.65 -5.10
CA GLN A 56 -18.23 16.22 -4.09
C GLN A 56 -18.29 17.06 -2.79
N GLY A 57 -19.22 18.00 -2.68
CA GLY A 57 -19.35 18.90 -1.53
C GLY A 57 -18.57 20.20 -1.72
N ASN A 58 -17.92 20.69 -0.68
CA ASN A 58 -17.39 22.05 -0.61
C ASN A 58 -16.00 22.25 -1.27
N ALA A 59 -15.74 21.67 -2.42
CA ALA A 59 -14.50 21.98 -3.15
C ALA A 59 -14.44 23.47 -3.47
N THR A 60 -13.39 24.15 -3.00
CA THR A 60 -13.19 25.58 -3.27
C THR A 60 -12.86 25.81 -4.73
N SER A 61 -13.18 27.00 -5.25
CA SER A 61 -12.82 27.39 -6.62
C SER A 61 -11.34 27.14 -6.89
N LEU A 62 -11.04 26.48 -8.00
CA LEU A 62 -9.69 26.12 -8.36
C LEU A 62 -8.84 27.37 -8.67
N GLN A 63 -7.69 27.47 -8.01
CA GLN A 63 -6.67 28.46 -8.30
C GLN A 63 -5.32 27.77 -8.48
N LEU A 64 -4.81 27.77 -9.73
CA LEU A 64 -3.47 27.25 -9.98
C LEU A 64 -2.41 28.23 -9.47
N PRO A 65 -1.38 27.76 -8.75
CA PRO A 65 -0.32 28.62 -8.23
C PRO A 65 0.60 29.15 -9.36
N SER A 66 1.33 30.21 -9.06
CA SER A 66 2.41 30.73 -9.89
C SER A 66 3.56 29.71 -9.97
N ALA A 67 4.42 29.83 -10.98
CA ALA A 67 5.68 29.07 -11.05
C ALA A 67 6.81 29.68 -10.20
N GLU A 68 6.62 30.89 -9.67
CA GLU A 68 7.64 31.60 -8.88
C GLU A 68 7.74 31.00 -7.46
N PRO A 69 8.95 30.81 -6.91
CA PRO A 69 9.12 30.38 -5.52
C PRO A 69 8.45 31.36 -4.53
N SER A 70 7.87 30.80 -3.48
CA SER A 70 7.37 31.59 -2.34
C SER A 70 8.51 32.06 -1.44
N VAL A 71 8.31 33.22 -0.84
CA VAL A 71 9.20 33.82 0.18
C VAL A 71 8.39 34.20 1.43
N ASN A 72 7.46 33.38 1.85
CA ASN A 72 6.48 33.69 2.89
C ASN A 72 7.04 33.76 4.32
N GLY A 73 8.31 33.39 4.54
CA GLY A 73 8.98 33.44 5.84
C GLY A 73 8.50 32.40 6.86
N GLY A 74 7.67 31.42 6.43
CA GLY A 74 7.12 30.39 7.30
C GLY A 74 8.09 29.26 7.63
N THR A 75 7.58 28.27 8.38
CA THR A 75 8.33 27.07 8.77
C THR A 75 8.84 26.33 7.53
N LYS A 76 10.15 26.01 7.55
CA LYS A 76 10.82 25.32 6.45
C LYS A 76 10.86 23.82 6.70
N ILE A 77 10.52 23.05 5.66
CA ILE A 77 10.44 21.59 5.71
C ILE A 77 11.10 21.01 4.45
N VAL A 78 12.01 20.08 4.63
CA VAL A 78 12.48 19.17 3.58
C VAL A 78 11.62 17.91 3.64
N TRP A 79 10.89 17.63 2.56
CA TRP A 79 9.97 16.50 2.53
C TRP A 79 10.50 15.38 1.63
N LYS A 80 10.91 14.29 2.24
CA LYS A 80 11.44 13.11 1.55
C LYS A 80 10.30 12.21 1.08
N ILE A 81 10.29 11.90 -0.22
CA ILE A 81 9.24 11.12 -0.85
C ILE A 81 9.80 10.11 -1.86
N MET A 82 9.11 8.99 -2.02
CA MET A 82 9.34 8.07 -3.12
C MET A 82 8.60 8.52 -4.38
N ALA A 83 9.01 8.05 -5.57
CA ALA A 83 8.28 8.26 -6.80
C ALA A 83 6.97 7.45 -6.78
N TRP A 84 5.88 8.06 -6.29
CA TRP A 84 4.60 7.40 -6.02
C TRP A 84 3.42 8.38 -6.15
N ASN A 85 2.39 8.00 -6.92
CA ASN A 85 1.26 8.88 -7.26
C ASN A 85 0.31 9.18 -6.09
N ALA A 86 0.29 8.38 -5.02
CA ALA A 86 -0.55 8.63 -3.85
C ALA A 86 -0.27 9.98 -3.15
N GLN A 87 0.78 10.69 -3.57
CA GLN A 87 1.24 11.98 -3.03
C GLN A 87 0.82 13.19 -3.89
N PHE A 88 -0.08 13.03 -4.86
CA PHE A 88 -0.59 14.14 -5.67
C PHE A 88 -1.12 15.33 -4.85
N PRO A 89 -1.78 15.15 -3.68
CA PRO A 89 -2.14 16.29 -2.83
C PRO A 89 -0.95 17.16 -2.44
N LEU A 90 0.20 16.56 -2.09
CA LEU A 90 1.42 17.29 -1.75
C LEU A 90 1.95 18.06 -2.96
N MET A 91 2.00 17.41 -4.14
CA MET A 91 2.47 18.04 -5.38
C MET A 91 1.65 19.26 -5.75
N TYR A 92 0.32 19.12 -5.67
CA TYR A 92 -0.61 20.21 -5.95
C TYR A 92 -0.52 21.32 -4.90
N ALA A 93 -0.55 20.96 -3.60
CA ALA A 93 -0.51 21.92 -2.50
C ALA A 93 0.77 22.77 -2.51
N ASN A 94 1.90 22.18 -2.90
CA ASN A 94 3.19 22.86 -2.93
C ASN A 94 3.41 23.70 -4.19
N GLY A 95 2.80 23.32 -5.32
CA GLY A 95 2.88 24.04 -6.57
C GLY A 95 4.16 23.82 -7.39
N GLY A 96 5.17 23.16 -6.81
CA GLY A 96 6.47 22.89 -7.43
C GLY A 96 7.35 22.02 -6.51
N PRO A 97 8.60 21.72 -6.91
CA PRO A 97 9.58 21.11 -6.00
C PRO A 97 9.82 21.96 -4.76
N LEU A 98 9.84 23.29 -4.90
CA LEU A 98 9.79 24.27 -3.83
C LEU A 98 8.39 24.88 -3.77
N THR A 99 7.95 25.28 -2.59
CA THR A 99 6.68 26.01 -2.42
C THR A 99 6.62 27.20 -3.35
N THR A 100 5.55 27.31 -4.13
CA THR A 100 5.38 28.38 -5.09
C THR A 100 4.36 29.41 -4.63
N LYS A 101 4.49 30.65 -5.11
CA LYS A 101 3.64 31.77 -4.75
C LYS A 101 2.18 31.52 -5.11
N GLY A 102 1.30 31.67 -4.14
CA GLY A 102 -0.13 31.45 -4.27
C GLY A 102 -0.54 29.96 -4.22
N SER A 103 0.39 29.04 -3.94
CA SER A 103 0.06 27.65 -3.64
C SER A 103 -0.62 27.52 -2.28
N LEU A 104 -1.26 26.38 -1.99
CA LEU A 104 -1.90 26.15 -0.71
C LEU A 104 -0.90 26.14 0.45
N MET A 105 0.32 25.63 0.22
CA MET A 105 1.41 25.70 1.21
C MET A 105 1.90 27.14 1.45
N ASP A 106 1.94 27.98 0.39
CA ASP A 106 2.24 29.40 0.55
C ASP A 106 1.21 30.13 1.40
N VAL A 107 -0.08 29.86 1.17
CA VAL A 107 -1.18 30.40 1.97
C VAL A 107 -1.10 29.91 3.42
N ALA A 108 -0.75 28.63 3.62
CA ALA A 108 -0.56 28.03 4.94
C ALA A 108 0.69 28.53 5.68
N LYS A 109 1.51 29.39 5.07
CA LYS A 109 2.77 29.90 5.63
C LYS A 109 3.80 28.81 5.93
N VAL A 110 3.87 27.78 5.08
CA VAL A 110 4.84 26.71 5.15
C VAL A 110 5.68 26.71 3.88
N GLN A 111 6.99 26.53 4.03
CA GLN A 111 7.93 26.42 2.92
C GLN A 111 8.42 24.98 2.82
N VAL A 112 8.03 24.28 1.77
CA VAL A 112 8.37 22.87 1.57
C VAL A 112 9.33 22.74 0.40
N ASN A 113 10.46 22.05 0.64
CA ASN A 113 11.32 21.51 -0.39
C ASN A 113 11.04 20.02 -0.53
N ILE A 114 10.46 19.60 -1.65
CA ILE A 114 10.15 18.18 -1.91
C ILE A 114 11.36 17.53 -2.57
N GLU A 115 11.89 16.49 -1.95
CA GLU A 115 13.06 15.75 -2.42
C GLU A 115 12.74 14.28 -2.60
N ARG A 116 13.08 13.73 -3.77
CA ARG A 116 12.95 12.29 -4.03
C ARG A 116 13.95 11.48 -3.22
N GLN A 117 13.47 10.48 -2.48
CA GLN A 117 14.26 9.50 -1.75
C GLN A 117 13.59 8.13 -1.82
N ASP A 118 14.02 7.30 -2.77
CA ASP A 118 13.45 5.95 -3.00
C ASP A 118 14.05 4.88 -2.07
N ASP A 119 15.11 5.22 -1.33
CA ASP A 119 15.78 4.30 -0.41
C ASP A 119 15.27 4.53 1.03
N GLY A 120 14.50 3.59 1.56
CA GLY A 120 13.93 3.67 2.90
C GLY A 120 14.98 3.76 4.01
N ASN A 121 16.16 3.13 3.86
CA ASN A 121 17.24 3.20 4.85
C ASN A 121 17.87 4.60 4.88
N LYS A 122 18.03 5.24 3.72
CA LYS A 122 18.50 6.63 3.65
C LYS A 122 17.49 7.59 4.25
N ALA A 123 16.19 7.37 3.99
CA ALA A 123 15.15 8.19 4.60
C ALA A 123 15.12 8.04 6.14
N VAL A 124 15.37 6.85 6.69
CA VAL A 124 15.61 6.66 8.14
C VAL A 124 16.80 7.48 8.59
N ALA A 125 17.93 7.38 7.89
CA ALA A 125 19.15 8.13 8.24
C ALA A 125 18.94 9.66 8.18
N ASP A 126 18.17 10.17 7.19
CA ASP A 126 17.83 11.58 7.08
C ASP A 126 17.03 12.07 8.29
N ILE A 127 16.03 11.29 8.76
CA ILE A 127 15.23 11.64 9.94
C ILE A 127 16.07 11.57 11.22
N VAL A 128 16.93 10.56 11.36
CA VAL A 128 17.84 10.43 12.52
C VAL A 128 18.81 11.60 12.58
N LYS A 129 19.43 11.94 11.45
CA LYS A 129 20.31 13.11 11.35
C LYS A 129 19.57 14.39 11.71
N PHE A 130 18.38 14.60 11.16
CA PHE A 130 17.55 15.74 11.49
C PHE A 130 17.26 15.84 13.00
N ALA A 131 16.88 14.74 13.64
CA ALA A 131 16.59 14.72 15.06
C ALA A 131 17.82 15.14 15.91
N GLN A 132 19.02 14.69 15.51
CA GLN A 132 20.28 15.08 16.14
C GLN A 132 20.58 16.58 15.94
N ASP A 133 20.43 17.06 14.70
CA ASP A 133 20.66 18.46 14.36
C ASP A 133 19.66 19.38 15.07
N TYR A 134 18.37 19.00 15.10
CA TYR A 134 17.32 19.78 15.77
C TYR A 134 17.49 19.84 17.29
N LYS A 135 18.00 18.76 17.90
CA LYS A 135 18.34 18.74 19.33
C LYS A 135 19.42 19.78 19.67
N ASN A 136 20.36 19.98 18.76
CA ASN A 136 21.46 20.93 18.96
C ASN A 136 21.08 22.35 18.52
N ASN A 137 20.20 22.51 17.54
CA ASN A 137 19.77 23.79 17.00
C ASN A 137 18.27 23.73 16.61
N PRO A 138 17.37 24.30 17.44
CA PRO A 138 15.93 24.34 17.15
C PRO A 138 15.51 25.14 15.91
N ASN A 139 16.45 25.87 15.28
CA ASN A 139 16.19 26.57 14.01
C ASN A 139 16.51 25.71 12.77
N THR A 140 16.86 24.44 12.95
CA THR A 140 17.07 23.50 11.85
C THR A 140 15.76 23.30 11.08
N ASP A 141 15.82 23.32 9.74
CA ASP A 141 14.68 23.03 8.87
C ASP A 141 14.13 21.64 9.18
N GLY A 142 12.81 21.50 9.25
CA GLY A 142 12.15 20.21 9.53
C GLY A 142 12.42 19.17 8.45
N VAL A 143 12.45 17.89 8.82
CA VAL A 143 12.48 16.79 7.86
C VAL A 143 11.23 15.93 8.03
N PHE A 144 10.48 15.80 6.95
CA PHE A 144 9.32 14.92 6.84
C PHE A 144 9.61 13.81 5.86
N ALA A 145 8.91 12.69 6.04
CA ALA A 145 8.89 11.64 5.04
C ALA A 145 7.46 11.11 4.84
N THR A 146 7.19 10.60 3.66
CA THR A 146 5.95 9.89 3.35
C THR A 146 6.25 8.47 2.92
N PHE A 147 5.59 7.51 3.58
CA PHE A 147 5.77 6.08 3.33
C PHE A 147 4.44 5.34 3.20
N MET A 148 4.53 4.12 2.68
CA MET A 148 3.44 3.16 2.61
C MET A 148 3.03 2.73 4.02
N GLY A 149 1.73 2.86 4.35
CA GLY A 149 1.24 2.65 5.71
C GLY A 149 1.42 1.23 6.24
N ASP A 150 1.39 0.23 5.38
CA ASP A 150 1.59 -1.19 5.74
C ASP A 150 3.08 -1.55 5.96
N GLY A 151 4.03 -0.79 5.39
CA GLY A 151 5.46 -0.90 5.65
C GLY A 151 5.91 -0.21 6.95
N MET A 152 5.06 0.68 7.51
CA MET A 152 5.40 1.49 8.68
C MET A 152 5.83 0.72 9.93
N PRO A 153 5.29 -0.45 10.28
CA PRO A 153 5.75 -1.18 11.46
C PRO A 153 7.25 -1.47 11.43
N ALA A 154 7.77 -1.91 10.28
CA ALA A 154 9.19 -2.18 10.11
C ALA A 154 10.03 -0.89 10.11
N PHE A 155 9.53 0.15 9.45
CA PHE A 155 10.16 1.45 9.40
C PHE A 155 10.27 2.10 10.78
N PHE A 156 9.19 2.08 11.56
CA PHE A 156 9.20 2.58 12.93
C PHE A 156 10.03 1.74 13.88
N ALA A 157 10.12 0.42 13.67
CA ALA A 157 11.01 -0.42 14.48
C ALA A 157 12.47 0.03 14.35
N ALA A 158 12.91 0.39 13.14
CA ALA A 158 14.23 0.95 12.90
C ALA A 158 14.38 2.36 13.50
N LEU A 159 13.45 3.28 13.20
CA LEU A 159 13.52 4.68 13.66
C LEU A 159 13.49 4.81 15.19
N VAL A 160 12.56 4.10 15.86
CA VAL A 160 12.44 4.16 17.33
C VAL A 160 13.74 3.74 17.99
N LYS A 161 14.38 2.68 17.48
CA LYS A 161 15.66 2.19 18.01
C LYS A 161 16.79 3.22 17.83
N GLU A 162 16.91 3.80 16.64
CA GLU A 162 17.95 4.78 16.34
C GLU A 162 17.75 6.11 17.10
N LEU A 163 16.50 6.49 17.37
CA LEU A 163 16.15 7.73 18.06
C LEU A 163 16.06 7.59 19.59
N GLU A 164 16.08 6.37 20.13
CA GLU A 164 15.99 6.13 21.59
C GLU A 164 17.01 6.94 22.40
N PRO A 165 18.30 7.06 21.99
CA PRO A 165 19.30 7.82 22.76
C PRO A 165 19.03 9.33 22.82
N LEU A 166 18.18 9.88 21.96
CA LEU A 166 17.89 11.32 21.94
C LEU A 166 16.81 11.73 22.94
N GLY A 167 15.97 10.77 23.38
CA GLY A 167 14.88 11.00 24.32
C GLY A 167 13.49 10.82 23.69
N PRO A 168 12.43 10.70 24.53
CA PRO A 168 11.08 10.38 24.10
C PRO A 168 10.44 11.47 23.22
N GLU A 169 10.86 12.72 23.35
CA GLU A 169 10.38 13.83 22.54
C GLU A 169 10.91 13.81 21.10
N TYR A 170 12.02 13.10 20.83
CA TYR A 170 12.58 12.93 19.48
C TYR A 170 12.08 11.67 18.79
N GLN A 171 11.19 10.89 19.43
CA GLN A 171 10.61 9.71 18.81
C GLN A 171 9.74 10.09 17.60
N PRO A 172 9.65 9.20 16.58
CA PRO A 172 8.90 9.49 15.38
C PRO A 172 7.40 9.40 15.62
N ILE A 173 6.64 10.21 14.90
CA ILE A 173 5.17 10.13 14.83
C ILE A 173 4.66 10.17 13.41
N ALA A 174 3.64 9.36 13.13
CA ALA A 174 2.76 9.49 11.98
C ALA A 174 1.55 10.33 12.37
N PHE A 175 1.19 11.33 11.57
CA PHE A 175 0.15 12.29 11.96
C PHE A 175 -0.89 12.59 10.88
N TYR A 176 -0.62 12.27 9.60
CA TYR A 176 -1.54 12.56 8.50
C TYR A 176 -1.41 11.57 7.33
N PRO A 177 -2.51 10.96 6.85
CA PRO A 177 -2.57 10.21 5.61
C PRO A 177 -3.08 11.12 4.49
N MET A 178 -2.29 11.35 3.43
CA MET A 178 -2.64 12.31 2.37
C MET A 178 -3.29 11.69 1.13
N GLY A 179 -3.24 10.39 1.01
CA GLY A 179 -3.75 9.65 -0.14
C GLY A 179 -3.50 8.16 0.04
N LYS A 180 -3.71 7.40 -1.00
CA LYS A 180 -3.41 5.96 -1.02
C LYS A 180 -3.13 5.45 -2.42
N SER A 181 -2.39 4.36 -2.51
CA SER A 181 -2.42 3.50 -3.68
C SER A 181 -3.82 2.90 -3.85
N TYR A 182 -4.31 2.84 -5.08
CA TYR A 182 -5.60 2.26 -5.43
C TYR A 182 -5.52 1.50 -6.74
N GLY A 183 -4.68 0.49 -6.77
CA GLY A 183 -4.37 -0.35 -7.91
C GLY A 183 -2.96 -0.13 -8.48
N GLU A 184 -2.22 0.88 -7.98
CA GLU A 184 -0.85 1.16 -8.43
C GLU A 184 0.12 0.06 -7.97
N ASP A 185 0.09 -0.25 -6.68
CA ASP A 185 0.88 -1.33 -6.09
C ASP A 185 0.15 -2.67 -6.28
N LYS A 186 0.86 -3.67 -6.78
CA LYS A 186 0.27 -4.96 -7.17
C LYS A 186 1.26 -6.11 -7.23
N VAL A 187 0.71 -7.31 -7.18
CA VAL A 187 1.39 -8.54 -7.59
C VAL A 187 0.96 -8.89 -9.00
N MET A 188 1.89 -8.87 -9.94
CA MET A 188 1.70 -9.33 -11.31
C MET A 188 2.25 -10.74 -11.45
N ALA A 189 1.39 -11.66 -11.89
CA ALA A 189 1.70 -13.08 -11.98
C ALA A 189 1.07 -13.72 -13.23
N PRO A 190 1.43 -14.95 -13.59
CA PRO A 190 0.77 -15.68 -14.67
C PRO A 190 -0.74 -15.75 -14.47
N PRO A 191 -1.57 -15.66 -15.54
CA PRO A 191 -3.02 -15.75 -15.43
C PRO A 191 -3.52 -17.01 -14.71
N SER A 192 -2.74 -18.11 -14.74
CA SER A 192 -3.04 -19.36 -14.02
C SER A 192 -3.14 -19.16 -12.49
N TRP A 193 -2.32 -18.26 -11.92
CA TRP A 193 -2.38 -17.98 -10.48
C TRP A 193 -3.66 -17.24 -10.10
N LYS A 194 -4.18 -16.40 -10.99
CA LYS A 194 -5.45 -15.72 -10.81
C LYS A 194 -6.62 -16.71 -10.89
N ALA A 195 -6.56 -17.65 -11.85
CA ALA A 195 -7.60 -18.65 -12.05
C ALA A 195 -7.62 -19.72 -10.94
N ASN A 196 -6.43 -20.09 -10.44
CA ASN A 196 -6.26 -21.05 -9.34
C ASN A 196 -5.07 -20.64 -8.48
N PRO A 197 -5.28 -19.99 -7.32
CA PRO A 197 -4.19 -19.56 -6.43
C PRO A 197 -3.23 -20.68 -6.02
N GLN A 198 -3.67 -21.94 -5.92
CA GLN A 198 -2.81 -23.08 -5.59
C GLN A 198 -1.70 -23.32 -6.62
N SER A 199 -1.87 -22.86 -7.87
CA SER A 199 -0.83 -22.95 -8.90
C SER A 199 0.38 -22.05 -8.66
N ALA A 200 0.32 -21.16 -7.67
CA ALA A 200 1.45 -20.34 -7.23
C ALA A 200 2.46 -21.11 -6.37
N LEU A 201 2.10 -22.29 -5.85
CA LEU A 201 3.03 -23.11 -5.07
C LEU A 201 4.20 -23.59 -5.94
N GLY A 202 5.42 -23.41 -5.43
CA GLY A 202 6.67 -23.64 -6.15
C GLY A 202 7.08 -22.48 -7.07
N GLY A 203 6.22 -21.50 -7.28
CA GLY A 203 6.55 -20.31 -8.05
C GLY A 203 7.42 -19.31 -7.28
N THR A 204 8.00 -18.38 -8.02
CA THR A 204 8.95 -17.38 -7.52
C THR A 204 8.44 -15.96 -7.81
N VAL A 205 8.53 -15.08 -6.82
CA VAL A 205 8.11 -13.68 -6.93
C VAL A 205 9.30 -12.76 -6.63
N ALA A 206 9.69 -11.92 -7.58
CA ALA A 206 10.64 -10.86 -7.33
C ALA A 206 9.96 -9.68 -6.63
N CYS A 207 10.52 -9.22 -5.52
CA CYS A 207 10.02 -8.07 -4.75
C CYS A 207 11.12 -7.45 -3.89
N VAL A 208 10.92 -6.23 -3.46
CA VAL A 208 11.71 -5.63 -2.38
C VAL A 208 11.29 -6.29 -1.06
N ILE A 209 12.24 -6.92 -0.39
CA ILE A 209 11.94 -7.68 0.82
C ILE A 209 11.62 -6.75 1.97
N ARG A 210 10.52 -7.05 2.69
CA ARG A 210 9.98 -6.27 3.83
C ARG A 210 9.41 -4.90 3.46
N ASP A 211 9.09 -4.71 2.19
CA ASP A 211 8.41 -3.53 1.68
C ASP A 211 6.91 -3.77 1.48
N GLY A 212 6.15 -2.69 1.22
CA GLY A 212 4.70 -2.72 1.03
C GLY A 212 4.26 -3.69 -0.06
N ASP A 213 4.99 -3.77 -1.18
CA ASP A 213 4.67 -4.69 -2.27
C ASP A 213 4.75 -6.17 -1.86
N MET A 214 5.77 -6.53 -1.08
CA MET A 214 5.83 -7.88 -0.51
C MET A 214 4.60 -8.13 0.39
N ASN A 215 4.14 -7.13 1.12
CA ASN A 215 2.99 -7.24 2.00
C ASN A 215 1.69 -7.57 1.24
N ILE A 216 1.48 -7.05 0.02
CA ILE A 216 0.34 -7.43 -0.83
C ILE A 216 0.39 -8.93 -1.14
N LEU A 217 1.56 -9.44 -1.52
CA LEU A 217 1.75 -10.87 -1.78
C LEU A 217 1.47 -11.71 -0.53
N LEU A 218 2.01 -11.31 0.62
CA LEU A 218 1.82 -12.04 1.88
C LEU A 218 0.35 -12.07 2.29
N LYS A 219 -0.36 -10.96 2.11
CA LYS A 219 -1.79 -10.86 2.37
C LYS A 219 -2.59 -11.76 1.45
N TRP A 220 -2.35 -11.69 0.13
CA TRP A 220 -3.02 -12.54 -0.86
C TRP A 220 -2.75 -14.03 -0.61
N ALA A 221 -1.50 -14.40 -0.34
CA ALA A 221 -1.13 -15.77 -0.03
C ALA A 221 -1.84 -16.28 1.24
N GLY A 222 -1.83 -15.48 2.31
CA GLY A 222 -2.49 -15.81 3.58
C GLY A 222 -4.01 -15.96 3.44
N ASP A 223 -4.66 -15.10 2.65
CA ASP A 223 -6.10 -15.16 2.38
C ASP A 223 -6.49 -16.38 1.51
N ASN A 224 -5.55 -16.94 0.76
CA ASN A 224 -5.72 -18.17 -0.03
C ASN A 224 -5.16 -19.42 0.66
N GLY A 225 -4.69 -19.30 1.91
CA GLY A 225 -4.13 -20.42 2.68
C GLY A 225 -2.82 -20.95 2.11
N LEU A 226 -2.07 -20.13 1.35
CA LEU A 226 -0.79 -20.49 0.75
C LEU A 226 0.36 -20.18 1.70
N LYS A 227 1.41 -20.97 1.61
CA LYS A 227 2.66 -20.73 2.33
C LYS A 227 3.59 -19.86 1.51
N VAL A 228 4.36 -19.01 2.17
CA VAL A 228 5.48 -18.27 1.60
C VAL A 228 6.76 -18.73 2.30
N ASN A 229 7.80 -18.99 1.52
CA ASN A 229 9.11 -19.39 2.04
C ASN A 229 9.85 -18.15 2.55
N PRO A 230 10.15 -18.04 3.86
CA PRO A 230 10.80 -16.85 4.41
C PRO A 230 12.31 -16.81 4.14
N ASP A 231 12.93 -17.94 3.74
CA ASP A 231 14.36 -18.02 3.46
C ASP A 231 14.63 -17.82 1.96
N GLU A 232 15.07 -16.63 1.61
CA GLU A 232 15.35 -16.18 0.25
C GLU A 232 16.54 -16.91 -0.40
N THR A 233 17.30 -17.69 0.38
CA THR A 233 18.43 -18.48 -0.13
C THR A 233 18.04 -19.90 -0.52
N THR A 234 16.79 -20.28 -0.24
CA THR A 234 16.27 -21.62 -0.46
C THR A 234 15.07 -21.64 -1.42
N TYR A 235 14.72 -22.83 -1.87
CA TYR A 235 13.54 -23.09 -2.71
C TYR A 235 12.69 -24.21 -2.10
N ASP A 236 11.44 -23.89 -1.77
CA ASP A 236 10.42 -24.85 -1.34
C ASP A 236 9.35 -24.98 -2.43
N ARG A 237 9.21 -26.18 -3.01
CA ARG A 237 8.18 -26.46 -4.03
C ARG A 237 6.74 -26.39 -3.50
N ASN A 238 6.54 -26.40 -2.18
CA ASN A 238 5.24 -26.34 -1.52
C ASN A 238 4.94 -24.95 -0.95
N ALA A 239 5.73 -23.94 -1.32
CA ALA A 239 5.54 -22.55 -0.92
C ALA A 239 5.79 -21.61 -2.10
N ILE A 240 5.32 -20.38 -2.01
CA ILE A 240 5.76 -19.28 -2.88
C ILE A 240 7.14 -18.86 -2.41
N ASN A 241 8.10 -18.70 -3.33
CA ASN A 241 9.47 -18.35 -3.01
C ASN A 241 9.75 -16.89 -3.40
N LEU A 242 10.44 -16.14 -2.54
CA LEU A 242 10.77 -14.74 -2.80
C LEU A 242 12.13 -14.61 -3.46
N ILE A 243 12.26 -13.73 -4.46
CA ILE A 243 13.53 -13.31 -5.06
C ILE A 243 13.75 -11.85 -4.67
N ALA A 244 14.81 -11.61 -3.87
CA ALA A 244 15.11 -10.27 -3.38
C ALA A 244 15.48 -9.34 -4.54
N ALA A 245 14.86 -8.16 -4.55
CA ALA A 245 15.19 -7.05 -5.42
C ALA A 245 15.78 -5.89 -4.60
N SER A 246 16.68 -5.12 -5.22
CA SER A 246 17.31 -3.96 -4.58
C SER A 246 16.37 -2.77 -4.45
N ASP A 247 15.43 -2.66 -5.38
CA ASP A 247 14.44 -1.59 -5.46
C ASP A 247 13.25 -2.02 -6.32
N PHE A 248 12.25 -1.16 -6.41
CA PHE A 248 11.00 -1.44 -7.12
C PHE A 248 11.12 -1.54 -8.65
N LEU A 249 12.23 -1.08 -9.24
CA LEU A 249 12.54 -1.25 -10.67
C LEU A 249 13.36 -2.51 -10.93
N ASP A 250 14.17 -2.96 -9.97
CA ASP A 250 14.96 -4.19 -10.08
C ASP A 250 14.04 -5.43 -10.11
N ALA A 251 12.95 -5.44 -9.33
CA ALA A 251 12.00 -6.55 -9.33
C ALA A 251 11.41 -6.83 -10.73
N PRO A 252 10.80 -5.87 -11.44
CA PRO A 252 10.33 -6.06 -12.81
C PRO A 252 11.48 -6.32 -13.80
N ASN A 253 12.65 -5.71 -13.62
CA ASN A 253 13.81 -5.95 -14.47
C ASN A 253 14.29 -7.40 -14.40
N LYS A 254 14.30 -8.00 -13.22
CA LYS A 254 14.62 -9.44 -13.06
C LYS A 254 13.66 -10.32 -13.86
N TYR A 255 12.37 -10.01 -13.87
CA TYR A 255 11.42 -10.72 -14.73
C TYR A 255 11.68 -10.48 -16.21
N ILE A 256 11.79 -9.21 -16.63
CA ILE A 256 11.97 -8.81 -18.04
C ILE A 256 13.22 -9.45 -18.65
N THR A 257 14.33 -9.44 -17.93
CA THR A 257 15.64 -9.97 -18.40
C THR A 257 15.77 -11.48 -18.26
N GLY A 258 14.81 -12.16 -17.61
CA GLY A 258 14.89 -13.60 -17.37
C GLY A 258 15.97 -14.00 -16.36
N TYR A 259 16.13 -13.20 -15.29
CA TYR A 259 17.07 -13.47 -14.20
C TYR A 259 16.91 -14.87 -13.63
N LYS A 260 18.04 -15.50 -13.29
CA LYS A 260 18.08 -16.83 -12.69
C LYS A 260 19.16 -16.89 -11.61
N GLU A 261 18.88 -17.67 -10.56
CA GLU A 261 19.85 -17.95 -9.50
C GLU A 261 19.75 -19.38 -8.99
N LYS A 262 20.82 -19.86 -8.33
CA LYS A 262 20.86 -21.18 -7.70
C LYS A 262 20.43 -21.10 -6.25
N ARG A 263 19.58 -22.03 -5.81
CA ARG A 263 19.09 -22.13 -4.44
C ARG A 263 19.13 -23.55 -3.91
N LYS A 264 19.35 -23.71 -2.61
CA LYS A 264 19.21 -24.99 -1.93
C LYS A 264 17.74 -25.40 -1.87
N ILE A 265 17.46 -26.67 -2.20
CA ILE A 265 16.09 -27.21 -2.11
C ILE A 265 15.73 -27.43 -0.63
N VAL A 266 14.49 -27.09 -0.26
CA VAL A 266 13.89 -27.44 1.03
C VAL A 266 12.84 -28.54 0.83
N VAL A 267 12.92 -29.59 1.65
CA VAL A 267 11.92 -30.65 1.70
C VAL A 267 11.49 -30.86 3.15
N ASN A 268 10.18 -30.72 3.42
CA ASN A 268 9.62 -30.84 4.77
C ASN A 268 10.36 -29.97 5.81
N GLY A 269 10.70 -28.73 5.43
CA GLY A 269 11.39 -27.76 6.30
C GLY A 269 12.89 -28.02 6.48
N LYS A 270 13.47 -29.01 5.80
CA LYS A 270 14.91 -29.32 5.88
C LYS A 270 15.62 -28.88 4.61
N LYS A 271 16.72 -28.13 4.75
CA LYS A 271 17.60 -27.71 3.68
C LYS A 271 18.43 -28.91 3.20
N MET A 272 18.32 -29.20 1.91
CA MET A 272 19.03 -30.32 1.25
C MET A 272 20.39 -29.85 0.72
N SER A 273 21.27 -30.80 0.42
CA SER A 273 22.54 -30.50 -0.24
C SER A 273 22.39 -30.15 -1.73
N GLN A 274 21.29 -30.58 -2.34
CA GLN A 274 20.98 -30.37 -3.75
C GLN A 274 20.59 -28.92 -4.04
N ASP A 275 21.13 -28.39 -5.16
CA ASP A 275 20.73 -27.08 -5.69
C ASP A 275 19.70 -27.22 -6.82
N THR A 276 18.89 -26.21 -6.97
CA THR A 276 18.05 -25.99 -8.15
C THR A 276 18.28 -24.59 -8.71
N THR A 277 18.01 -24.40 -9.98
CA THR A 277 18.03 -23.06 -10.60
C THR A 277 16.59 -22.57 -10.67
N VAL A 278 16.33 -21.40 -10.09
CA VAL A 278 15.03 -20.73 -10.12
C VAL A 278 15.10 -19.49 -11.01
N GLY A 279 14.02 -19.18 -11.71
CA GLY A 279 13.84 -17.94 -12.46
C GLY A 279 12.88 -17.01 -11.72
N VAL A 280 12.33 -16.01 -12.41
CA VAL A 280 11.28 -15.11 -11.90
C VAL A 280 9.98 -15.41 -12.64
N ASP A 281 8.97 -15.87 -11.91
CA ASP A 281 7.64 -16.18 -12.46
C ASP A 281 6.67 -15.00 -12.33
N ALA A 282 6.81 -14.21 -11.26
CA ALA A 282 5.94 -13.11 -10.91
C ALA A 282 6.73 -11.96 -10.27
N VAL A 283 6.11 -10.79 -10.18
CA VAL A 283 6.70 -9.60 -9.56
C VAL A 283 5.70 -8.90 -8.65
N ALA A 284 6.19 -8.32 -7.55
CA ALA A 284 5.46 -7.33 -6.78
C ALA A 284 6.11 -5.97 -7.00
N THR A 285 5.33 -4.98 -7.43
CA THR A 285 5.84 -3.68 -7.87
C THR A 285 4.72 -2.65 -8.01
N TRP A 286 5.11 -1.39 -8.20
CA TRP A 286 4.20 -0.29 -8.55
C TRP A 286 4.64 0.43 -9.82
N THR A 287 3.95 1.51 -10.22
CA THR A 287 4.28 2.32 -11.40
C THR A 287 5.60 3.12 -11.17
N PRO A 288 6.58 3.03 -12.09
CA PRO A 288 6.50 2.55 -13.48
C PRO A 288 6.84 1.07 -13.70
N GLY A 289 7.10 0.29 -12.66
CA GLY A 289 7.51 -1.12 -12.78
C GLY A 289 6.45 -2.00 -13.48
N ASP A 290 5.17 -1.84 -13.12
CA ASP A 290 4.05 -2.54 -13.76
C ASP A 290 3.92 -2.22 -15.25
N VAL A 291 4.14 -0.96 -15.62
CA VAL A 291 4.17 -0.49 -17.02
C VAL A 291 5.33 -1.13 -17.77
N ASN A 292 6.51 -1.19 -17.14
CA ASN A 292 7.70 -1.82 -17.74
C ASN A 292 7.47 -3.30 -18.03
N VAL A 293 6.89 -4.05 -17.08
CA VAL A 293 6.51 -5.46 -17.31
C VAL A 293 5.57 -5.57 -18.50
N ALA A 294 4.50 -4.79 -18.54
CA ALA A 294 3.49 -4.88 -19.59
C ALA A 294 4.04 -4.50 -20.97
N LYS A 295 4.93 -3.49 -21.05
CA LYS A 295 5.40 -2.92 -22.33
C LYS A 295 6.72 -3.51 -22.83
N GLN A 296 7.49 -4.23 -22.00
CA GLN A 296 8.78 -4.78 -22.39
C GLN A 296 8.80 -6.29 -22.51
N LYS A 297 7.88 -7.01 -21.84
CA LYS A 297 7.79 -8.46 -21.91
C LYS A 297 6.36 -8.98 -21.96
N GLY A 298 5.46 -8.46 -21.10
CA GLY A 298 4.09 -8.96 -20.95
C GLY A 298 4.03 -10.34 -20.29
N GLY A 299 2.87 -10.98 -20.37
CA GLY A 299 2.61 -12.34 -19.86
C GLY A 299 2.17 -12.40 -18.41
N LEU A 300 2.10 -11.28 -17.70
CA LEU A 300 1.64 -11.21 -16.31
C LEU A 300 0.41 -10.31 -16.20
N VAL A 301 -0.51 -10.70 -15.31
CA VAL A 301 -1.70 -9.92 -14.95
C VAL A 301 -1.71 -9.62 -13.45
N ALA A 302 -2.35 -8.56 -13.03
CA ALA A 302 -2.56 -8.30 -11.60
C ALA A 302 -3.45 -9.40 -11.01
N ILE A 303 -2.93 -10.14 -10.04
CA ILE A 303 -3.66 -11.15 -9.26
C ILE A 303 -4.19 -10.58 -7.96
N ALA A 304 -3.51 -9.58 -7.42
CA ALA A 304 -3.90 -8.79 -6.26
C ALA A 304 -3.27 -7.41 -6.38
N SER A 305 -3.99 -6.39 -5.91
CA SER A 305 -3.53 -5.01 -5.89
C SER A 305 -4.14 -4.24 -4.73
N THR A 306 -3.70 -3.02 -4.54
CA THR A 306 -4.32 -2.06 -3.61
C THR A 306 -5.73 -1.63 -4.04
N ARG A 307 -6.23 -2.04 -5.21
CA ARG A 307 -7.64 -1.88 -5.57
C ARG A 307 -8.53 -2.88 -4.82
N GLU A 308 -8.05 -4.10 -4.62
CA GLU A 308 -8.67 -5.15 -3.82
C GLU A 308 -8.42 -4.88 -2.32
N TYR A 309 -7.18 -4.65 -1.95
CA TYR A 309 -6.75 -4.35 -0.58
C TYR A 309 -6.75 -2.83 -0.34
N ALA A 310 -7.92 -2.20 -0.52
CA ALA A 310 -8.06 -0.75 -0.69
C ALA A 310 -7.74 0.10 0.55
N SER A 311 -7.63 -0.50 1.73
CA SER A 311 -7.15 0.20 2.93
C SER A 311 -5.68 -0.05 3.25
N GLN A 312 -4.99 -0.93 2.49
CA GLN A 312 -3.65 -1.42 2.83
C GLN A 312 -2.58 -0.34 2.82
N MET A 313 -2.51 0.48 1.77
CA MET A 313 -1.40 1.41 1.54
C MET A 313 -1.82 2.88 1.53
N PRO A 314 -2.15 3.48 2.68
CA PRO A 314 -2.21 4.94 2.77
C PRO A 314 -0.81 5.55 2.69
N ALA A 315 -0.71 6.72 2.07
CA ALA A 315 0.49 7.55 2.05
C ALA A 315 0.56 8.33 3.37
N VAL A 316 1.36 7.86 4.32
CA VAL A 316 1.38 8.38 5.69
C VAL A 316 2.59 9.27 5.92
N THR A 317 2.33 10.46 6.44
CA THR A 317 3.35 11.48 6.74
C THR A 317 3.89 11.30 8.14
N ILE A 318 5.22 11.35 8.26
CA ILE A 318 5.95 11.21 9.51
C ILE A 318 6.97 12.34 9.72
N THR A 319 7.27 12.61 10.99
CA THR A 319 8.42 13.43 11.45
C THR A 319 8.72 13.08 12.91
N ILE A 320 9.62 13.80 13.57
CA ILE A 320 9.86 13.64 15.01
C ILE A 320 8.85 14.43 15.83
N LYS A 321 8.46 13.87 16.96
CA LYS A 321 7.46 14.45 17.87
C LYS A 321 7.77 15.87 18.29
N LYS A 322 9.02 16.12 18.72
CA LYS A 322 9.46 17.45 19.19
C LYS A 322 9.19 18.54 18.15
N PHE A 323 9.65 18.35 16.92
CA PHE A 323 9.42 19.31 15.83
C PHE A 323 7.93 19.53 15.57
N ALA A 324 7.15 18.44 15.52
CA ALA A 324 5.72 18.53 15.27
C ALA A 324 4.98 19.35 16.32
N TYR A 325 5.36 19.23 17.59
CA TYR A 325 4.73 19.99 18.67
C TYR A 325 5.25 21.43 18.77
N ASP A 326 6.52 21.67 18.49
CA ASP A 326 7.09 23.03 18.46
C ASP A 326 6.48 23.88 17.34
N HIS A 327 6.06 23.25 16.22
CA HIS A 327 5.46 23.90 15.04
C HIS A 327 4.02 23.49 14.81
N ARG A 328 3.27 23.19 15.88
CA ARG A 328 1.95 22.59 15.81
C ARG A 328 0.98 23.34 14.90
N THR A 329 0.89 24.66 15.04
CA THR A 329 -0.02 25.50 14.25
C THR A 329 0.31 25.42 12.75
N ASP A 330 1.58 25.46 12.39
CA ASP A 330 2.01 25.40 10.99
C ASP A 330 1.72 24.02 10.38
N ILE A 331 1.87 22.95 11.18
CA ILE A 331 1.53 21.60 10.75
C ILE A 331 0.02 21.43 10.59
N GLU A 332 -0.80 22.00 11.48
CA GLU A 332 -2.27 21.98 11.34
C GLU A 332 -2.70 22.75 10.08
N ASN A 333 -2.10 23.92 9.80
CA ASN A 333 -2.34 24.67 8.56
C ASN A 333 -1.90 23.88 7.30
N MET A 334 -0.79 23.17 7.38
CA MET A 334 -0.31 22.29 6.33
C MET A 334 -1.27 21.12 6.08
N ILE A 335 -1.79 20.49 7.13
CA ILE A 335 -2.80 19.41 7.02
C ILE A 335 -4.06 19.95 6.32
N MET A 336 -4.52 21.15 6.69
CA MET A 336 -5.65 21.81 6.02
C MET A 336 -5.35 22.03 4.53
N ALA A 337 -4.16 22.52 4.18
CA ALA A 337 -3.73 22.72 2.80
C ALA A 337 -3.73 21.41 2.00
N LEU A 338 -3.22 20.32 2.59
CA LEU A 338 -3.23 18.98 1.97
C LEU A 338 -4.65 18.42 1.79
N ALA A 339 -5.54 18.62 2.78
CA ALA A 339 -6.93 18.20 2.70
C ALA A 339 -7.68 18.93 1.58
N GLN A 340 -7.50 20.25 1.47
CA GLN A 340 -8.05 21.05 0.35
C GLN A 340 -7.46 20.62 -0.99
N ALA A 341 -6.15 20.36 -1.04
CA ALA A 341 -5.50 19.84 -2.24
C ALA A 341 -6.10 18.49 -2.68
N GLY A 342 -6.38 17.61 -1.71
CA GLY A 342 -7.04 16.35 -1.98
C GLY A 342 -8.42 16.52 -2.62
N ASP A 343 -9.24 17.43 -2.11
CA ASP A 343 -10.53 17.76 -2.72
C ASP A 343 -10.38 18.32 -4.14
N GLN A 344 -9.47 19.25 -4.36
CA GLN A 344 -9.26 19.86 -5.67
C GLN A 344 -8.70 18.88 -6.69
N VAL A 345 -7.72 18.06 -6.32
CA VAL A 345 -7.19 16.99 -7.20
C VAL A 345 -8.28 15.99 -7.58
N ARG A 346 -9.21 15.68 -6.68
CA ARG A 346 -10.32 14.76 -6.98
C ARG A 346 -11.36 15.39 -7.90
N SER A 347 -11.63 16.68 -7.74
CA SER A 347 -12.74 17.39 -8.39
C SER A 347 -12.36 18.00 -9.74
N PHE A 348 -11.09 18.37 -9.95
CA PHE A 348 -10.66 19.14 -11.13
C PHE A 348 -9.56 18.42 -11.91
N ASN A 349 -9.79 18.18 -13.20
CA ASN A 349 -8.79 17.56 -14.07
C ASN A 349 -7.53 18.42 -14.22
N ASP A 350 -7.68 19.76 -14.18
CA ASP A 350 -6.53 20.68 -14.26
C ASP A 350 -5.66 20.61 -13.00
N ALA A 351 -6.26 20.39 -11.82
CA ALA A 351 -5.50 20.14 -10.59
C ALA A 351 -4.72 18.81 -10.65
N LYS A 352 -5.35 17.75 -11.18
CA LYS A 352 -4.66 16.46 -11.41
C LYS A 352 -3.51 16.61 -12.38
N LYS A 353 -3.75 17.32 -13.49
CA LYS A 353 -2.71 17.57 -14.51
C LYS A 353 -1.56 18.37 -13.92
N PHE A 354 -1.87 19.41 -13.17
CA PHE A 354 -0.87 20.24 -12.49
C PHE A 354 -0.04 19.41 -11.49
N ALA A 355 -0.68 18.55 -10.68
CA ALA A 355 0.03 17.66 -9.78
C ALA A 355 0.96 16.69 -10.54
N GLY A 356 0.50 16.14 -11.67
CA GLY A 356 1.33 15.31 -12.55
C GLY A 356 2.55 16.06 -13.12
N ASP A 357 2.39 17.32 -13.54
CA ASP A 357 3.48 18.16 -14.02
C ASP A 357 4.51 18.47 -12.90
N VAL A 358 4.06 18.67 -11.67
CA VAL A 358 4.92 18.82 -10.49
C VAL A 358 5.64 17.51 -10.17
N SER A 359 4.92 16.38 -10.21
CA SER A 359 5.52 15.05 -10.00
C SER A 359 6.67 14.78 -10.96
N ALA A 360 6.48 15.09 -12.25
CA ALA A 360 7.52 14.94 -13.27
C ALA A 360 8.79 15.76 -12.95
N LYS A 361 8.62 16.97 -12.40
CA LYS A 361 9.75 17.82 -11.98
C LYS A 361 10.45 17.28 -10.74
N VAL A 362 9.68 16.88 -9.72
CA VAL A 362 10.21 16.36 -8.45
C VAL A 362 10.91 15.01 -8.66
N TYR A 363 10.29 14.11 -9.41
CA TYR A 363 10.87 12.78 -9.65
C TYR A 363 11.99 12.82 -10.69
N ASN A 364 12.06 13.91 -11.49
CA ASN A 364 12.97 14.03 -12.61
C ASN A 364 12.90 12.83 -13.56
N GLU A 365 11.69 12.34 -13.78
CA GLU A 365 11.41 11.13 -14.54
C GLU A 365 10.06 11.29 -15.27
N GLN A 366 9.99 10.84 -16.54
CA GLN A 366 8.79 10.90 -17.37
C GLN A 366 8.28 12.35 -17.56
N ASN A 367 7.03 12.51 -17.96
CA ASN A 367 6.35 13.80 -18.08
C ASN A 367 5.05 13.82 -17.27
N GLY A 368 4.42 14.98 -17.13
CA GLY A 368 3.20 15.15 -16.35
C GLY A 368 2.03 14.33 -16.87
N ASP A 369 1.89 14.19 -18.20
CA ASP A 369 0.83 13.36 -18.81
C ASP A 369 1.00 11.87 -18.45
N TYR A 370 2.24 11.39 -18.35
CA TYR A 370 2.52 10.02 -17.87
C TYR A 370 2.04 9.83 -16.44
N TRP A 371 2.41 10.72 -15.51
CA TRP A 371 2.03 10.60 -14.10
C TRP A 371 0.52 10.75 -13.91
N LEU A 372 -0.14 11.68 -14.62
CA LEU A 372 -1.60 11.81 -14.62
C LEU A 372 -2.31 10.55 -15.10
N LYS A 373 -1.83 9.97 -16.22
CA LYS A 373 -2.40 8.76 -16.80
C LYS A 373 -2.41 7.61 -15.79
N TYR A 374 -1.28 7.39 -15.12
CA TYR A 374 -1.16 6.28 -14.19
C TYR A 374 -1.67 6.62 -12.79
N TYR A 375 -1.79 7.89 -12.40
CA TYR A 375 -2.58 8.29 -11.24
C TYR A 375 -4.06 7.87 -11.39
N ASN A 376 -4.67 8.14 -12.53
CA ASN A 376 -6.05 7.73 -12.80
C ASN A 376 -6.20 6.20 -12.89
N GLY A 377 -5.14 5.49 -13.21
CA GLY A 377 -5.16 4.08 -13.58
C GLY A 377 -5.76 3.87 -14.97
N MET A 378 -5.39 2.78 -15.60
CA MET A 378 -5.91 2.44 -16.93
C MET A 378 -5.90 0.94 -17.18
N GLU A 379 -6.82 0.51 -18.05
CA GLU A 379 -6.79 -0.81 -18.67
C GLU A 379 -6.03 -0.72 -19.99
N ASP A 380 -5.14 -1.66 -20.26
CA ASP A 380 -4.34 -1.71 -21.48
C ASP A 380 -4.11 -3.16 -21.90
N LYS A 381 -3.44 -3.35 -23.02
CA LYS A 381 -2.91 -4.66 -23.42
C LYS A 381 -1.40 -4.68 -23.27
N ASP A 382 -0.90 -5.77 -22.72
CA ASP A 382 0.54 -6.01 -22.65
C ASP A 382 1.11 -6.46 -24.03
N MET A 383 2.41 -6.69 -24.10
CA MET A 383 3.06 -7.13 -25.34
C MET A 383 2.59 -8.51 -25.84
N GLN A 384 1.96 -9.31 -24.99
CA GLN A 384 1.42 -10.63 -25.35
C GLN A 384 -0.09 -10.59 -25.60
N GLY A 385 -0.72 -9.39 -25.54
CA GLY A 385 -2.16 -9.18 -25.80
C GLY A 385 -3.05 -9.46 -24.60
N LEU A 386 -2.51 -9.69 -23.39
CA LEU A 386 -3.28 -9.84 -22.16
C LEU A 386 -3.82 -8.48 -21.71
N ASN A 387 -5.05 -8.46 -21.21
CA ASN A 387 -5.61 -7.28 -20.57
C ASN A 387 -4.95 -7.08 -19.21
N VAL A 388 -4.41 -5.88 -18.99
CA VAL A 388 -3.70 -5.51 -17.76
C VAL A 388 -4.21 -4.17 -17.21
N SER A 389 -4.34 -4.11 -15.88
CA SER A 389 -4.67 -2.86 -15.16
C SER A 389 -3.36 -2.24 -14.66
N LEU A 390 -3.08 -1.00 -15.05
CA LEU A 390 -1.84 -0.27 -14.77
C LEU A 390 -2.13 0.99 -13.96
N GLY A 391 -1.25 1.30 -13.01
CA GLY A 391 -1.38 2.48 -12.15
C GLY A 391 -2.60 2.42 -11.23
N GLY A 392 -3.03 3.57 -10.77
CA GLY A 392 -4.20 3.82 -9.93
C GLY A 392 -3.85 4.29 -8.53
N SER A 393 -4.11 5.57 -8.24
CA SER A 393 -3.94 6.18 -6.91
C SER A 393 -5.12 7.07 -6.57
N ALA A 394 -5.23 7.46 -5.32
CA ALA A 394 -6.31 8.29 -4.84
C ALA A 394 -5.81 9.31 -3.81
N SER A 395 -6.26 10.55 -3.97
CA SER A 395 -6.02 11.65 -3.05
C SER A 395 -7.05 11.66 -1.94
N PHE A 396 -6.64 11.92 -0.71
CA PHE A 396 -7.55 12.06 0.42
C PHE A 396 -7.92 13.53 0.65
N ASN A 397 -9.22 13.77 0.84
CA ASN A 397 -9.71 14.97 1.51
C ASN A 397 -9.72 14.75 3.05
N LEU A 398 -10.21 15.74 3.81
CA LEU A 398 -10.24 15.64 5.27
C LEU A 398 -11.10 14.45 5.76
N ALA A 399 -12.24 14.19 5.11
CA ALA A 399 -13.13 13.08 5.47
C ALA A 399 -12.48 11.70 5.23
N ASP A 400 -11.72 11.54 4.14
CA ASP A 400 -10.99 10.30 3.88
C ASP A 400 -9.84 10.09 4.88
N ALA A 401 -9.08 11.15 5.20
CA ALA A 401 -8.03 11.10 6.21
C ALA A 401 -8.60 10.75 7.59
N ALA A 402 -9.73 11.36 7.94
CA ALA A 402 -10.46 11.05 9.18
C ALA A 402 -10.91 9.58 9.22
N ASN A 403 -11.49 9.05 8.14
CA ASN A 403 -11.91 7.65 8.05
C ASN A 403 -10.72 6.69 8.17
N MET A 404 -9.58 7.03 7.54
CA MET A 404 -8.37 6.21 7.63
C MET A 404 -7.85 6.11 9.06
N PHE A 405 -7.90 7.21 9.83
CA PHE A 405 -7.42 7.26 11.22
C PHE A 405 -8.51 6.98 12.27
N GLY A 406 -9.69 6.48 11.86
CA GLY A 406 -10.77 6.11 12.77
C GLY A 406 -11.43 7.31 13.46
N LEU A 407 -11.39 8.48 12.84
CA LEU A 407 -12.07 9.71 13.27
C LEU A 407 -13.36 9.96 12.46
N GLY A 408 -13.67 9.06 11.53
CA GLY A 408 -14.90 9.10 10.75
C GLY A 408 -16.11 8.55 11.50
N LYS A 409 -17.29 8.62 10.85
CA LYS A 409 -18.59 8.27 11.47
C LYS A 409 -18.71 6.80 11.90
N ASP A 410 -18.02 5.88 11.21
CA ASP A 410 -18.04 4.45 11.52
C ASP A 410 -17.10 4.07 12.68
N GLY A 411 -16.21 4.97 13.10
CA GLY A 411 -15.23 4.76 14.17
C GLY A 411 -14.19 3.68 13.90
N VAL A 412 -14.13 3.15 12.68
CA VAL A 412 -13.18 2.10 12.30
C VAL A 412 -11.81 2.72 12.03
N ASP A 413 -10.85 2.45 12.89
CA ASP A 413 -9.46 2.85 12.71
C ASP A 413 -8.75 1.92 11.71
N ARG A 414 -8.90 2.24 10.42
CA ARG A 414 -8.36 1.44 9.33
C ARG A 414 -6.86 1.36 9.39
N TYR A 415 -6.20 2.49 9.67
CA TYR A 415 -4.75 2.52 9.74
C TYR A 415 -4.19 1.70 10.91
N LYS A 416 -4.85 1.72 12.07
CA LYS A 416 -4.47 0.86 13.20
C LYS A 416 -4.56 -0.62 12.83
N ILE A 417 -5.63 -1.00 12.12
CA ILE A 417 -5.82 -2.38 11.66
C ILE A 417 -4.73 -2.78 10.67
N VAL A 418 -4.45 -1.94 9.67
CA VAL A 418 -3.37 -2.13 8.69
C VAL A 418 -2.02 -2.26 9.39
N TYR A 419 -1.66 -1.28 10.22
CA TYR A 419 -0.40 -1.24 10.95
C TYR A 419 -0.16 -2.52 11.76
N ASN A 420 -1.14 -2.93 12.56
CA ASN A 420 -1.01 -4.14 13.38
C ASN A 420 -1.00 -5.42 12.53
N THR A 421 -1.86 -5.50 11.49
CA THR A 421 -1.92 -6.69 10.63
C THR A 421 -0.57 -6.96 9.96
N PHE A 422 0.04 -5.94 9.38
CA PHE A 422 1.32 -6.12 8.68
C PHE A 422 2.52 -6.16 9.62
N GLY A 423 2.46 -5.47 10.75
CA GLY A 423 3.43 -5.65 11.84
C GLY A 423 3.48 -7.09 12.33
N ASP A 424 2.33 -7.70 12.58
CA ASP A 424 2.22 -9.10 13.02
C ASP A 424 2.70 -10.09 11.93
N ILE A 425 2.33 -9.85 10.65
CA ILE A 425 2.77 -10.68 9.52
C ILE A 425 4.29 -10.66 9.38
N VAL A 426 4.89 -9.46 9.35
CA VAL A 426 6.34 -9.30 9.15
C VAL A 426 7.13 -9.80 10.36
N SER A 427 6.70 -9.52 11.59
CA SER A 427 7.33 -10.05 12.81
C SER A 427 7.30 -11.59 12.85
N LYS A 428 6.19 -12.19 12.45
CA LYS A 428 6.06 -13.65 12.40
C LYS A 428 6.92 -14.27 11.31
N MET A 429 7.06 -13.60 10.18
CA MET A 429 7.84 -14.09 9.04
C MET A 429 9.35 -13.91 9.25
N TYR A 430 9.77 -12.80 9.87
CA TYR A 430 11.15 -12.41 10.09
C TYR A 430 11.45 -12.09 11.56
N PRO A 431 11.26 -13.06 12.49
CA PRO A 431 11.37 -12.80 13.94
C PRO A 431 12.78 -12.39 14.39
N GLU A 432 13.82 -12.73 13.62
CA GLU A 432 15.21 -12.35 13.93
C GLU A 432 15.52 -10.89 13.54
N LEU A 433 14.82 -10.36 12.54
CA LEU A 433 15.03 -9.00 12.03
C LEU A 433 14.08 -7.99 12.67
N MET A 434 12.84 -8.41 12.92
CA MET A 434 11.81 -7.58 13.55
C MET A 434 11.05 -8.44 14.58
N PRO A 435 11.66 -8.77 15.73
CA PRO A 435 11.00 -9.57 16.78
C PRO A 435 9.74 -8.88 17.35
N THR A 436 9.75 -7.55 17.34
CA THR A 436 8.64 -6.70 17.77
C THR A 436 8.62 -5.39 16.95
N TYR A 437 7.51 -4.69 16.99
CA TYR A 437 7.37 -3.36 16.43
C TYR A 437 6.71 -2.42 17.44
N PRO A 438 6.88 -1.10 17.33
CA PRO A 438 6.32 -0.15 18.29
C PRO A 438 4.79 -0.24 18.35
N PRO A 439 4.16 -0.18 19.54
CA PRO A 439 2.71 -0.09 19.64
C PRO A 439 2.18 1.12 18.87
N TYR A 440 1.09 0.93 18.13
CA TYR A 440 0.45 1.97 17.31
C TYR A 440 0.27 3.31 18.05
N ALA A 441 -0.24 3.27 19.28
CA ALA A 441 -0.49 4.47 20.09
C ALA A 441 0.78 5.26 20.48
N LYS A 442 1.97 4.69 20.32
CA LYS A 442 3.23 5.39 20.60
C LYS A 442 3.75 6.15 19.38
N VAL A 443 3.39 5.72 18.18
CA VAL A 443 3.94 6.22 16.91
C VAL A 443 2.91 6.88 16.00
N VAL A 444 1.62 6.88 16.37
CA VAL A 444 0.58 7.57 15.62
C VAL A 444 -0.08 8.61 16.52
N ASP A 445 -0.05 9.86 16.10
CA ASP A 445 -0.66 10.98 16.80
C ASP A 445 -1.79 11.60 15.97
N LYS A 446 -3.02 11.33 16.37
CA LYS A 446 -4.22 11.83 15.70
C LYS A 446 -4.61 13.24 16.11
N SER A 447 -3.97 13.80 17.15
CA SER A 447 -4.39 15.07 17.76
C SER A 447 -4.31 16.26 16.80
N PHE A 448 -3.37 16.22 15.85
CA PHE A 448 -3.26 17.22 14.78
C PHE A 448 -4.48 17.18 13.86
N LEU A 449 -4.83 16.01 13.36
CA LEU A 449 -6.00 15.83 12.51
C LEU A 449 -7.31 16.14 13.25
N GLN A 450 -7.42 15.74 14.51
CA GLN A 450 -8.58 16.08 15.37
C GLN A 450 -8.74 17.60 15.54
N SER A 451 -7.64 18.33 15.73
CA SER A 451 -7.64 19.79 15.82
C SER A 451 -8.14 20.44 14.53
N VAL A 452 -7.62 19.97 13.36
CA VAL A 452 -8.07 20.48 12.05
C VAL A 452 -9.57 20.18 11.83
N ILE A 453 -10.04 18.99 12.15
CA ILE A 453 -11.47 18.63 12.04
C ILE A 453 -12.34 19.53 12.93
N ALA A 454 -11.90 19.81 14.15
CA ALA A 454 -12.65 20.64 15.08
C ALA A 454 -12.72 22.12 14.64
N ASN A 455 -11.64 22.63 14.05
CA ASN A 455 -11.54 24.03 13.61
C ASN A 455 -12.10 24.26 12.19
N HIS A 456 -12.19 23.20 11.37
CA HIS A 456 -12.64 23.24 9.97
C HIS A 456 -13.68 22.15 9.67
N PRO A 457 -14.81 22.13 10.39
CA PRO A 457 -15.86 21.11 10.21
C PRO A 457 -16.46 21.14 8.79
N GLU A 458 -16.40 22.28 8.09
CA GLU A 458 -16.86 22.43 6.70
C GLU A 458 -16.08 21.53 5.73
N LEU A 459 -14.80 21.25 5.99
CA LEU A 459 -14.00 20.34 5.18
C LEU A 459 -14.39 18.87 5.34
N MET A 460 -15.13 18.53 6.40
CA MET A 460 -15.69 17.19 6.63
C MET A 460 -16.96 16.92 5.82
N GLU A 461 -17.57 17.95 5.22
CA GLU A 461 -18.75 17.79 4.36
C GLU A 461 -18.38 17.21 2.97
N GLY A 462 -17.09 17.22 2.62
CA GLY A 462 -16.55 16.54 1.44
C GLY A 462 -16.92 15.05 1.46
N GLN A 463 -17.35 14.53 0.29
CA GLN A 463 -17.70 13.11 0.22
C GLN A 463 -16.44 12.24 0.30
N SER A 464 -16.45 11.29 1.23
CA SER A 464 -15.45 10.22 1.27
C SER A 464 -15.53 9.36 0.01
N MET A 465 -14.40 8.75 -0.34
CA MET A 465 -14.35 7.75 -1.40
C MET A 465 -15.32 6.61 -1.09
N LYS A 466 -16.16 6.27 -2.07
CA LYS A 466 -17.13 5.17 -1.96
C LYS A 466 -16.63 3.98 -2.77
N VAL A 467 -16.65 2.81 -2.16
CA VAL A 467 -16.44 1.54 -2.86
C VAL A 467 -17.80 0.95 -3.23
N ALA A 468 -17.96 0.57 -4.50
CA ALA A 468 -19.14 -0.15 -4.95
C ALA A 468 -18.94 -1.64 -4.66
N TYR A 469 -19.89 -2.26 -3.98
CA TYR A 469 -19.86 -3.68 -3.63
C TYR A 469 -20.80 -4.50 -4.51
N ALA A 470 -20.36 -5.68 -4.92
CA ALA A 470 -21.20 -6.61 -5.65
C ALA A 470 -22.20 -7.28 -4.71
N SER A 471 -23.46 -7.36 -5.13
CA SER A 471 -24.51 -8.12 -4.43
C SER A 471 -24.30 -9.63 -4.53
N THR A 472 -23.57 -10.08 -5.54
CA THR A 472 -23.18 -11.48 -5.77
C THR A 472 -21.73 -11.51 -6.21
N ILE A 473 -20.91 -12.31 -5.54
CA ILE A 473 -19.51 -12.50 -5.90
C ILE A 473 -19.45 -13.46 -7.10
N THR A 474 -18.96 -12.96 -8.22
CA THR A 474 -18.75 -13.72 -9.47
C THR A 474 -17.28 -13.98 -9.76
N ASN A 475 -16.38 -13.18 -9.18
CA ASN A 475 -14.95 -13.29 -9.32
C ASN A 475 -14.30 -13.35 -7.92
N GLU A 476 -13.86 -14.53 -7.51
CA GLU A 476 -13.20 -14.76 -6.22
C GLU A 476 -11.73 -14.30 -6.34
N VAL A 477 -11.30 -13.43 -5.43
CA VAL A 477 -9.89 -13.00 -5.27
C VAL A 477 -9.20 -13.88 -4.24
N SER A 478 -9.92 -14.22 -3.17
CA SER A 478 -9.44 -15.16 -2.15
C SER A 478 -10.57 -15.90 -1.47
N SER A 479 -10.22 -17.07 -0.94
CA SER A 479 -11.17 -17.96 -0.25
C SER A 479 -10.47 -18.73 0.86
N LYS A 480 -10.96 -18.56 2.09
CA LYS A 480 -10.39 -19.25 3.28
C LYS A 480 -11.50 -19.80 4.15
N SER A 481 -11.30 -21.03 4.64
CA SER A 481 -12.21 -21.71 5.56
C SER A 481 -11.75 -21.56 7.01
N TYR A 482 -12.70 -21.28 7.90
CA TYR A 482 -12.49 -21.08 9.33
C TYR A 482 -13.34 -22.06 10.15
N GLN A 483 -12.78 -22.56 11.23
CA GLN A 483 -13.46 -23.43 12.20
C GLN A 483 -14.12 -22.57 13.29
N ILE A 484 -15.26 -21.95 12.97
CA ILE A 484 -16.04 -21.19 13.94
C ILE A 484 -16.92 -22.17 14.74
N GLN A 485 -16.79 -22.10 16.06
CA GLN A 485 -17.56 -22.97 16.96
C GLN A 485 -18.89 -22.30 17.33
N PHE A 486 -19.94 -23.10 17.25
CA PHE A 486 -21.30 -22.72 17.63
C PHE A 486 -21.80 -23.67 18.72
N GLU A 487 -22.84 -23.24 19.46
CA GLU A 487 -23.57 -24.14 20.33
C GLU A 487 -24.21 -25.28 19.52
N THR A 488 -24.38 -26.45 20.14
CA THR A 488 -24.88 -27.64 19.46
C THR A 488 -26.27 -27.40 18.88
N GLY A 489 -26.43 -27.66 17.58
CA GLY A 489 -27.69 -27.45 16.88
C GLY A 489 -28.13 -25.97 16.74
N SER A 490 -27.22 -25.03 16.98
CA SER A 490 -27.51 -23.60 17.06
C SER A 490 -26.57 -22.76 16.18
N SER A 491 -26.95 -21.50 15.96
CA SER A 491 -26.14 -20.45 15.35
C SER A 491 -25.49 -19.49 16.38
N VAL A 492 -25.62 -19.76 17.68
CA VAL A 492 -24.98 -18.98 18.74
C VAL A 492 -23.49 -19.24 18.70
N ILE A 493 -22.70 -18.20 18.47
CA ILE A 493 -21.23 -18.27 18.38
C ILE A 493 -20.66 -18.47 19.78
N LYS A 494 -19.74 -19.42 19.92
CA LYS A 494 -19.02 -19.65 21.18
C LYS A 494 -17.90 -18.64 21.40
N PRO A 495 -17.60 -18.25 22.67
CA PRO A 495 -16.57 -17.25 22.98
C PRO A 495 -15.19 -17.56 22.38
N GLU A 496 -14.81 -18.83 22.27
CA GLU A 496 -13.52 -19.28 21.72
C GLU A 496 -13.33 -18.94 20.24
N SER A 497 -14.38 -18.51 19.56
CA SER A 497 -14.33 -18.13 18.13
C SER A 497 -14.18 -16.63 17.90
N TYR A 498 -14.25 -15.80 18.92
CA TYR A 498 -14.18 -14.34 18.71
C TYR A 498 -12.84 -13.87 18.18
N ASP A 499 -11.73 -14.49 18.58
CA ASP A 499 -10.40 -14.15 18.03
C ASP A 499 -10.34 -14.42 16.53
N ILE A 500 -10.93 -15.53 16.08
CA ILE A 500 -11.02 -15.86 14.65
C ILE A 500 -11.91 -14.87 13.91
N LEU A 501 -13.02 -14.45 14.51
CA LEU A 501 -13.93 -13.46 13.94
C LEU A 501 -13.28 -12.08 13.85
N ASP A 502 -12.46 -11.69 14.82
CA ASP A 502 -11.68 -10.46 14.77
C ASP A 502 -10.58 -10.52 13.69
N GLU A 503 -9.96 -11.68 13.45
CA GLU A 503 -9.06 -11.90 12.31
C GLU A 503 -9.80 -11.69 10.97
N ILE A 504 -10.99 -12.29 10.82
CA ILE A 504 -11.84 -12.12 9.63
C ILE A 504 -12.22 -10.64 9.43
N MET A 505 -12.59 -9.94 10.50
CA MET A 505 -12.90 -8.52 10.45
C MET A 505 -11.70 -7.70 9.98
N LYS A 506 -10.52 -7.89 10.60
CA LYS A 506 -9.29 -7.20 10.21
C LYS A 506 -8.94 -7.45 8.73
N SER A 507 -9.02 -8.72 8.30
CA SER A 507 -8.81 -9.09 6.90
C SER A 507 -9.78 -8.38 5.97
N SER A 508 -11.06 -8.30 6.36
CA SER A 508 -12.10 -7.60 5.60
C SER A 508 -11.84 -6.09 5.52
N VAL A 509 -11.35 -5.44 6.60
CA VAL A 509 -10.99 -4.01 6.56
C VAL A 509 -9.84 -3.76 5.60
N VAL A 510 -8.78 -4.55 5.64
CA VAL A 510 -7.65 -4.42 4.70
C VAL A 510 -8.12 -4.59 3.25
N ALA A 511 -8.99 -5.58 2.99
CA ALA A 511 -9.55 -5.87 1.68
C ALA A 511 -10.80 -5.02 1.35
N GLU A 512 -10.84 -3.74 1.74
CA GLU A 512 -12.01 -2.86 1.63
C GLU A 512 -12.54 -2.72 0.19
N GLY A 513 -11.74 -2.99 -0.81
CA GLY A 513 -12.14 -2.98 -2.23
C GLY A 513 -12.98 -4.18 -2.69
N LEU A 514 -13.26 -5.17 -1.81
CA LEU A 514 -13.96 -6.40 -2.14
C LEU A 514 -15.24 -6.59 -1.33
N SER A 515 -16.22 -7.27 -1.92
CA SER A 515 -17.37 -7.85 -1.21
C SER A 515 -16.93 -9.03 -0.36
N VAL A 516 -17.65 -9.30 0.72
CA VAL A 516 -17.38 -10.38 1.67
C VAL A 516 -18.50 -11.42 1.60
N GLY A 517 -18.18 -12.60 1.06
CA GLY A 517 -19.07 -13.77 1.09
C GLY A 517 -18.86 -14.55 2.39
N VAL A 518 -19.92 -14.77 3.14
CA VAL A 518 -19.92 -15.59 4.35
C VAL A 518 -20.74 -16.85 4.05
N TYR A 519 -20.06 -17.97 3.87
CA TYR A 519 -20.68 -19.22 3.44
C TYR A 519 -20.60 -20.28 4.53
N GLY A 520 -21.77 -20.75 4.98
CA GLY A 520 -21.89 -21.77 6.02
C GLY A 520 -21.95 -23.19 5.46
N HIS A 521 -21.30 -24.14 6.15
CA HIS A 521 -21.29 -25.55 5.79
C HIS A 521 -21.51 -26.42 7.02
N THR A 522 -22.14 -27.59 6.82
CA THR A 522 -22.30 -28.64 7.83
C THR A 522 -21.59 -29.94 7.39
N ASP A 523 -21.48 -30.89 8.28
CA ASP A 523 -21.28 -32.28 7.90
C ASP A 523 -22.63 -32.93 7.41
N ASN A 524 -22.58 -34.19 7.08
CA ASN A 524 -23.74 -34.96 6.58
C ASN A 524 -24.59 -35.61 7.69
N VAL A 525 -24.48 -35.19 8.94
CA VAL A 525 -25.30 -35.74 10.02
C VAL A 525 -26.61 -35.00 10.12
N GLY A 526 -27.72 -35.72 10.10
CA GLY A 526 -29.06 -35.18 10.23
C GLY A 526 -29.79 -34.98 8.91
N ASP A 527 -30.86 -34.19 8.96
CA ASP A 527 -31.71 -33.89 7.82
C ASP A 527 -31.12 -32.77 6.96
N ASP A 528 -31.10 -32.93 5.64
CA ASP A 528 -30.49 -32.00 4.70
C ASP A 528 -31.14 -30.62 4.73
N THR A 529 -32.48 -30.55 4.87
CA THR A 529 -33.20 -29.27 4.96
C THR A 529 -32.82 -28.50 6.23
N LYS A 530 -32.71 -29.22 7.36
CA LYS A 530 -32.25 -28.62 8.62
C LYS A 530 -30.79 -28.18 8.54
N ASN A 531 -29.93 -28.98 7.92
CA ASN A 531 -28.51 -28.63 7.69
C ASN A 531 -28.38 -27.41 6.78
N GLN A 532 -29.20 -27.30 5.73
CA GLN A 532 -29.25 -26.13 4.86
C GLN A 532 -29.61 -24.86 5.68
N ALA A 533 -30.71 -24.90 6.44
CA ALA A 533 -31.16 -23.79 7.27
C ALA A 533 -30.14 -23.43 8.36
N LEU A 534 -29.57 -24.41 9.06
CA LEU A 534 -28.58 -24.20 10.10
C LEU A 534 -27.30 -23.55 9.57
N SER A 535 -26.84 -23.99 8.39
CA SER A 535 -25.64 -23.42 7.76
C SER A 535 -25.85 -21.94 7.39
N GLU A 536 -27.03 -21.56 6.91
CA GLU A 536 -27.38 -20.19 6.60
C GLU A 536 -27.48 -19.34 7.87
N GLN A 537 -28.15 -19.82 8.91
CA GLN A 537 -28.25 -19.12 10.21
C GLN A 537 -26.87 -18.86 10.83
N ARG A 538 -25.93 -19.79 10.72
CA ARG A 538 -24.55 -19.62 11.19
C ARG A 538 -23.81 -18.55 10.38
N ALA A 539 -23.98 -18.53 9.06
CA ALA A 539 -23.40 -17.50 8.21
C ALA A 539 -23.99 -16.12 8.53
N VAL A 540 -25.31 -16.02 8.81
CA VAL A 540 -25.95 -14.77 9.28
C VAL A 540 -25.38 -14.30 10.63
N ALA A 541 -25.12 -15.22 11.57
CA ALA A 541 -24.53 -14.86 12.86
C ALA A 541 -23.13 -14.24 12.68
N VAL A 542 -22.30 -14.79 11.79
CA VAL A 542 -20.99 -14.21 11.44
C VAL A 542 -21.15 -12.86 10.73
N LYS A 543 -22.08 -12.71 9.77
CA LYS A 543 -22.40 -11.43 9.15
C LYS A 543 -22.73 -10.37 10.20
N ASN A 544 -23.62 -10.70 11.15
CA ASN A 544 -24.05 -9.75 12.20
C ASN A 544 -22.86 -9.33 13.09
N TYR A 545 -21.96 -10.25 13.38
CA TYR A 545 -20.72 -9.93 14.10
C TYR A 545 -19.87 -8.92 13.30
N LEU A 546 -19.62 -9.16 12.02
CA LEU A 546 -18.84 -8.26 11.17
C LEU A 546 -19.48 -6.87 11.06
N ILE A 547 -20.81 -6.79 10.95
CA ILE A 547 -21.54 -5.51 10.97
C ILE A 547 -21.33 -4.77 12.29
N SER A 548 -21.42 -5.48 13.42
CA SER A 548 -21.20 -4.88 14.75
C SER A 548 -19.78 -4.31 14.94
N LYS A 549 -18.83 -4.74 14.10
CA LYS A 549 -17.44 -4.27 14.06
C LYS A 549 -17.20 -3.22 12.96
N GLY A 550 -18.24 -2.72 12.31
CA GLY A 550 -18.17 -1.61 11.35
C GLY A 550 -18.01 -2.02 9.89
N ILE A 551 -18.11 -3.31 9.55
CA ILE A 551 -18.16 -3.72 8.13
C ILE A 551 -19.56 -3.39 7.58
N PRO A 552 -19.69 -2.62 6.48
CA PRO A 552 -20.98 -2.23 5.93
C PRO A 552 -21.84 -3.43 5.54
N GLU A 553 -23.13 -3.39 5.88
CA GLU A 553 -24.03 -4.51 5.59
C GLU A 553 -24.13 -4.84 4.10
N ASN A 554 -24.19 -3.82 3.24
CA ASN A 554 -24.27 -3.97 1.78
C ASN A 554 -23.01 -4.58 1.15
N ARG A 555 -21.94 -4.74 1.92
CA ARG A 555 -20.70 -5.39 1.52
C ARG A 555 -20.70 -6.88 1.76
N ILE A 556 -21.66 -7.41 2.59
CA ILE A 556 -21.62 -8.79 3.05
C ILE A 556 -22.76 -9.59 2.40
N THR A 557 -22.40 -10.67 1.70
CA THR A 557 -23.34 -11.66 1.17
C THR A 557 -23.31 -12.93 2.01
N VAL A 558 -24.45 -13.59 2.16
CA VAL A 558 -24.57 -14.82 2.97
C VAL A 558 -25.11 -15.96 2.13
N LYS A 559 -24.57 -17.17 2.33
CA LYS A 559 -25.09 -18.39 1.71
C LYS A 559 -24.90 -19.60 2.64
N GLY A 560 -25.93 -20.38 2.83
CA GLY A 560 -25.85 -21.72 3.38
C GLY A 560 -25.63 -22.74 2.28
N PHE A 561 -24.81 -23.76 2.54
CA PHE A 561 -24.59 -24.89 1.64
C PHE A 561 -24.95 -26.23 2.30
N GLY A 562 -25.35 -26.25 3.58
CA GLY A 562 -25.59 -27.50 4.28
C GLY A 562 -24.41 -28.46 4.12
N ALA A 563 -24.69 -29.72 3.83
CA ALA A 563 -23.70 -30.76 3.59
C ALA A 563 -23.26 -30.89 2.11
N SER A 564 -23.79 -30.05 1.18
CA SER A 564 -23.62 -30.22 -0.26
C SER A 564 -22.22 -29.99 -0.82
N LYS A 565 -21.32 -29.32 -0.03
CA LYS A 565 -19.95 -28.98 -0.43
C LYS A 565 -18.92 -29.48 0.58
N PRO A 566 -18.72 -30.79 0.75
CA PRO A 566 -17.73 -31.32 1.66
C PRO A 566 -16.31 -31.05 1.14
N ILE A 567 -15.37 -30.78 2.06
CA ILE A 567 -13.92 -30.64 1.78
C ILE A 567 -13.12 -31.81 2.37
N ALA A 568 -13.77 -32.70 3.10
CA ALA A 568 -13.18 -33.89 3.69
C ALA A 568 -14.21 -35.02 3.75
N ASP A 569 -13.72 -36.24 3.97
CA ASP A 569 -14.53 -37.45 4.06
C ASP A 569 -15.50 -37.42 5.26
N ASN A 570 -16.78 -37.38 4.99
CA ASN A 570 -17.86 -37.44 6.00
C ASN A 570 -18.01 -38.79 6.71
N SER A 571 -17.29 -39.84 6.31
CA SER A 571 -17.29 -41.12 7.03
C SER A 571 -16.46 -41.05 8.32
N THR A 572 -15.54 -40.10 8.44
CA THR A 572 -14.64 -39.94 9.59
C THR A 572 -15.06 -38.77 10.48
N ALA A 573 -14.81 -38.90 11.80
CA ALA A 573 -15.04 -37.80 12.74
C ALA A 573 -14.20 -36.55 12.40
N ALA A 574 -12.95 -36.75 11.99
CA ALA A 574 -12.04 -35.69 11.59
C ALA A 574 -12.51 -34.98 10.31
N GLY A 575 -13.03 -35.74 9.35
CA GLY A 575 -13.56 -35.16 8.11
C GLY A 575 -14.85 -34.38 8.36
N LYS A 576 -15.77 -34.90 9.17
CA LYS A 576 -16.97 -34.17 9.61
C LYS A 576 -16.61 -32.87 10.30
N ALA A 577 -15.60 -32.87 11.18
CA ALA A 577 -15.13 -31.66 11.84
C ALA A 577 -14.64 -30.60 10.84
N LYS A 578 -13.89 -31.00 9.81
CA LYS A 578 -13.46 -30.09 8.72
C LYS A 578 -14.61 -29.56 7.88
N ASN A 579 -15.66 -30.35 7.69
CA ASN A 579 -16.84 -29.96 6.91
C ASN A 579 -17.71 -28.94 7.67
N ARG A 580 -17.78 -28.98 9.00
CA ARG A 580 -18.42 -27.94 9.82
C ARG A 580 -17.57 -26.69 9.88
N ARG A 581 -17.71 -25.81 8.89
CA ARG A 581 -16.91 -24.61 8.70
C ARG A 581 -17.72 -23.41 8.24
N VAL A 582 -17.13 -22.23 8.40
CA VAL A 582 -17.54 -21.02 7.69
C VAL A 582 -16.43 -20.67 6.68
N GLN A 583 -16.79 -20.52 5.43
CA GLN A 583 -15.90 -20.10 4.36
C GLN A 583 -16.08 -18.59 4.14
N ILE A 584 -15.01 -17.85 4.18
CA ILE A 584 -14.97 -16.42 3.83
C ILE A 584 -14.41 -16.30 2.43
N VAL A 585 -15.16 -15.64 1.57
CA VAL A 585 -14.78 -15.37 0.18
C VAL A 585 -14.69 -13.86 0.00
N LEU A 586 -13.55 -13.38 -0.49
CA LEU A 586 -13.37 -11.99 -0.87
C LEU A 586 -13.39 -11.91 -2.41
N GLY A 587 -14.24 -11.05 -2.97
CA GLY A 587 -14.38 -11.00 -4.42
C GLY A 587 -15.25 -9.85 -4.94
N LYS A 588 -15.44 -9.86 -6.26
CA LYS A 588 -16.23 -8.88 -7.03
C LYS A 588 -17.36 -9.53 -7.77
#